data_03fe6102c01a78fc18ace19f18abae62
#
_entry.id   03fe6102c01a78fc18ace19f18abae62
#
_cell.length_a   1.000
_cell.length_b   1.000
_cell.length_c   1.000
_cell.angle_alpha   90.00
_cell.angle_beta   90.00
_cell.angle_gamma   90.00
#
_symmetry.space_group_name_H-M   'P 1'
#
loop_
_entity.id
_entity.type
_entity.pdbx_description
1 polymer ?
#
loop_
_entity_poly.entity_id
_entity_poly.type
_entity_poly.pdbx_seq_one_letter_code
_entity_poly.pdbx_strand_id
1 'polypeptide(L)'
;MLQEIILAGFGGQGVMSMGQLLAYAGMFEDKHVSWIPSYGPEMRGGTANCAVTVSDSPISSPVINEPNTLIVLNRPSLEKFEKDLQPGGLLLMNSSLIDSTPQREDIQVVKISSDELANAKFGNTRVANMIILGAYLELTKAVGLDSVEKALKKVLPEYRHNLIPMNREALEMGVNLVSHK
;
A
#
# COMPACT_ATOMS: atom_id res chain seq x y z
N MET A 1 -5.28 -16.14 -8.16
CA MET A 1 -4.69 -14.81 -8.01
C MET A 1 -3.42 -14.90 -7.16
N LEU A 2 -2.36 -14.17 -7.53
CA LEU A 2 -1.14 -13.97 -6.74
C LEU A 2 -0.79 -12.48 -6.78
N GLN A 3 -0.66 -11.85 -5.62
CA GLN A 3 -0.18 -10.49 -5.47
C GLN A 3 1.10 -10.51 -4.64
N GLU A 4 2.19 -10.02 -5.21
CA GLU A 4 3.50 -9.86 -4.57
C GLU A 4 3.83 -8.37 -4.57
N ILE A 5 3.76 -7.77 -3.38
CA ILE A 5 3.71 -6.32 -3.21
C ILE A 5 4.90 -5.87 -2.37
N ILE A 6 5.62 -4.87 -2.84
CA ILE A 6 6.54 -4.07 -2.00
C ILE A 6 5.85 -2.74 -1.68
N LEU A 7 5.75 -2.45 -0.39
CA LEU A 7 5.31 -1.14 0.11
C LEU A 7 6.51 -0.43 0.73
N ALA A 8 6.76 0.81 0.32
CA ALA A 8 7.94 1.55 0.77
C ALA A 8 7.68 3.05 0.95
N GLY A 9 8.32 3.64 1.96
CA GLY A 9 8.18 5.05 2.30
C GLY A 9 9.07 5.44 3.48
N PHE A 10 8.87 6.62 4.05
CA PHE A 10 9.52 7.01 5.30
C PHE A 10 8.82 6.39 6.52
N GLY A 11 9.55 6.26 7.61
CA GLY A 11 8.95 5.96 8.91
C GLY A 11 7.88 7.00 9.25
N GLY A 12 6.72 6.52 9.73
CA GLY A 12 5.56 7.37 10.02
C GLY A 12 4.54 7.55 8.90
N GLN A 13 4.86 7.18 7.65
CA GLN A 13 3.89 7.21 6.53
C GLN A 13 2.91 6.03 6.52
N GLY A 14 2.99 5.12 7.48
CA GLY A 14 2.04 4.01 7.63
C GLY A 14 2.28 2.83 6.70
N VAL A 15 3.49 2.69 6.15
CA VAL A 15 3.89 1.56 5.27
C VAL A 15 3.64 0.21 5.94
N MET A 16 4.09 0.04 7.19
CA MET A 16 3.89 -1.20 7.94
C MET A 16 2.41 -1.49 8.21
N SER A 17 1.64 -0.46 8.52
CA SER A 17 0.20 -0.59 8.75
C SER A 17 -0.54 -1.05 7.49
N MET A 18 -0.19 -0.50 6.32
CA MET A 18 -0.78 -0.97 5.05
C MET A 18 -0.48 -2.46 4.82
N GLY A 19 0.77 -2.88 5.04
CA GLY A 19 1.15 -4.29 4.89
C GLY A 19 0.40 -5.22 5.84
N GLN A 20 0.27 -4.82 7.11
CA GLN A 20 -0.51 -5.57 8.10
C GLN A 20 -1.99 -5.65 7.73
N LEU A 21 -2.58 -4.55 7.25
CA LEU A 21 -3.98 -4.53 6.84
C LEU A 21 -4.24 -5.49 5.68
N LEU A 22 -3.35 -5.51 4.67
CA LEU A 22 -3.45 -6.45 3.55
C LEU A 22 -3.33 -7.91 4.01
N ALA A 23 -2.37 -8.19 4.90
CA ALA A 23 -2.19 -9.54 5.44
C ALA A 23 -3.42 -10.02 6.23
N TYR A 24 -3.93 -9.20 7.17
CA TYR A 24 -5.12 -9.57 7.93
C TYR A 24 -6.38 -9.67 7.06
N ALA A 25 -6.55 -8.75 6.10
CA ALA A 25 -7.68 -8.80 5.17
C ALA A 25 -7.65 -10.07 4.31
N GLY A 26 -6.47 -10.47 3.83
CA GLY A 26 -6.29 -11.73 3.11
C GLY A 26 -6.64 -12.96 3.98
N MET A 27 -6.22 -12.97 5.26
CA MET A 27 -6.58 -14.03 6.20
C MET A 27 -8.10 -14.10 6.44
N PHE A 28 -8.80 -12.96 6.49
CA PHE A 28 -10.26 -12.93 6.64
C PHE A 28 -11.02 -13.44 5.41
N GLU A 29 -10.33 -13.55 4.27
CA GLU A 29 -10.85 -14.09 3.02
C GLU A 29 -10.30 -15.49 2.71
N ASP A 30 -9.78 -16.18 3.72
CA ASP A 30 -9.20 -17.52 3.61
C ASP A 30 -8.07 -17.64 2.57
N LYS A 31 -7.36 -16.52 2.33
CA LYS A 31 -6.20 -16.50 1.43
C LYS A 31 -4.91 -16.83 2.16
N HIS A 32 -3.95 -17.33 1.41
CA HIS A 32 -2.59 -17.49 1.87
C HIS A 32 -1.89 -16.12 1.88
N VAL A 33 -1.25 -15.77 2.99
CA VAL A 33 -0.61 -14.48 3.17
C VAL A 33 0.79 -14.62 3.74
N SER A 34 1.66 -13.72 3.34
CA SER A 34 2.97 -13.48 3.95
C SER A 34 3.16 -11.98 4.14
N TRP A 35 3.74 -11.57 5.26
CA TRP A 35 4.12 -10.19 5.54
C TRP A 35 5.49 -10.15 6.19
N ILE A 36 6.44 -9.54 5.51
CA ILE A 36 7.83 -9.39 5.97
C ILE A 36 8.17 -7.91 6.07
N PRO A 37 8.16 -7.33 7.29
CA PRO A 37 8.65 -5.98 7.51
C PRO A 37 10.18 -5.95 7.45
N SER A 38 10.74 -4.91 6.84
CA SER A 38 12.16 -4.62 6.88
C SER A 38 12.43 -3.54 7.94
N TYR A 39 13.08 -3.94 9.02
CA TYR A 39 13.54 -3.06 10.09
C TYR A 39 15.07 -2.97 10.06
N GLY A 40 15.59 -1.77 9.87
CA GLY A 40 17.03 -1.53 9.90
C GLY A 40 17.36 -0.22 10.60
N PRO A 41 18.64 0.05 10.91
CA PRO A 41 19.10 1.35 11.43
C PRO A 41 18.74 2.52 10.50
N GLU A 42 18.42 2.24 9.27
CA GLU A 42 17.93 3.16 8.24
C GLU A 42 16.54 3.76 8.56
N MET A 43 15.80 3.22 9.54
CA MET A 43 14.44 3.68 9.86
C MET A 43 14.39 5.05 10.58
N ARG A 44 15.49 5.54 11.12
CA ARG A 44 15.60 6.90 11.65
C ARG A 44 16.06 7.85 10.55
N GLY A 45 15.09 8.26 9.69
CA GLY A 45 15.35 9.13 8.54
C GLY A 45 15.62 8.37 7.24
N GLY A 46 15.49 7.04 7.22
CA GLY A 46 15.63 6.16 6.06
C GLY A 46 14.29 5.60 5.57
N THR A 47 14.34 4.81 4.50
CA THR A 47 13.19 4.15 3.90
C THR A 47 12.74 2.95 4.73
N ALA A 48 11.49 2.98 5.20
CA ALA A 48 10.81 1.81 5.74
C ALA A 48 10.15 1.04 4.59
N ASN A 49 10.20 -0.29 4.61
CA ASN A 49 9.51 -1.09 3.60
C ASN A 49 9.00 -2.41 4.19
N CYS A 50 8.00 -2.98 3.54
CA CYS A 50 7.57 -4.35 3.80
C CYS A 50 7.18 -5.05 2.50
N ALA A 51 7.38 -6.36 2.50
CA ALA A 51 6.92 -7.26 1.45
C ALA A 51 5.63 -7.95 1.89
N VAL A 52 4.63 -7.99 1.02
CA VAL A 52 3.34 -8.66 1.28
C VAL A 52 3.02 -9.58 0.10
N THR A 53 2.71 -10.82 0.40
CA THR A 53 2.12 -11.74 -0.57
C THR A 53 0.69 -12.06 -0.16
N VAL A 54 -0.25 -11.98 -1.12
CA VAL A 54 -1.63 -12.42 -0.98
C VAL A 54 -1.94 -13.37 -2.13
N SER A 55 -2.35 -14.60 -1.84
CA SER A 55 -2.52 -15.64 -2.86
C SER A 55 -3.72 -16.55 -2.57
N ASP A 56 -4.38 -17.02 -3.63
CA ASP A 56 -5.40 -18.07 -3.53
C ASP A 56 -4.77 -19.47 -3.38
N SER A 57 -3.47 -19.59 -3.60
CA SER A 57 -2.71 -20.84 -3.51
C SER A 57 -1.59 -20.74 -2.46
N PRO A 58 -1.09 -21.85 -1.93
CA PRO A 58 0.02 -21.86 -0.98
C PRO A 58 1.24 -21.07 -1.50
N ILE A 59 1.85 -20.30 -0.61
CA ILE A 59 3.03 -19.48 -0.92
C ILE A 59 4.28 -20.33 -0.76
N SER A 60 5.03 -20.51 -1.84
CA SER A 60 6.26 -21.32 -1.85
C SER A 60 7.45 -20.62 -1.16
N SER A 61 7.52 -19.29 -1.26
CA SER A 61 8.55 -18.46 -0.64
C SER A 61 7.95 -17.13 -0.18
N PRO A 62 8.26 -16.69 1.03
CA PRO A 62 7.84 -15.35 1.48
C PRO A 62 8.75 -14.23 0.95
N VAL A 63 9.87 -14.57 0.32
CA VAL A 63 10.83 -13.59 -0.24
C VAL A 63 10.36 -13.18 -1.63
N ILE A 64 10.18 -11.88 -1.82
CA ILE A 64 9.78 -11.26 -3.09
C ILE A 64 11.03 -10.60 -3.69
N ASN A 65 11.50 -11.10 -4.82
CA ASN A 65 12.61 -10.49 -5.57
C ASN A 65 12.11 -9.60 -6.70
N GLU A 66 11.04 -9.99 -7.36
CA GLU A 66 10.42 -9.29 -8.48
C GLU A 66 8.93 -9.09 -8.18
N PRO A 67 8.54 -8.01 -7.46
CA PRO A 67 7.14 -7.76 -7.15
C PRO A 67 6.32 -7.50 -8.41
N ASN A 68 5.04 -7.89 -8.41
CA ASN A 68 4.10 -7.48 -9.46
C ASN A 68 3.44 -6.13 -9.13
N THR A 69 3.57 -5.67 -7.90
CA THR A 69 3.07 -4.36 -7.47
C THR A 69 4.08 -3.66 -6.55
N LEU A 70 4.30 -2.39 -6.82
CA LEU A 70 5.12 -1.50 -6.00
C LEU A 70 4.27 -0.29 -5.56
N ILE A 71 4.20 -0.05 -4.25
CA ILE A 71 3.56 1.14 -3.68
C ILE A 71 4.63 1.99 -3.01
N VAL A 72 4.86 3.21 -3.50
CA VAL A 72 5.90 4.10 -2.99
C VAL A 72 5.32 5.42 -2.50
N LEU A 73 5.72 5.82 -1.29
CA LEU A 73 5.25 7.03 -0.62
C LEU A 73 6.29 8.14 -0.59
N ASN A 74 7.52 7.88 -1.06
CA ASN A 74 8.59 8.87 -1.15
C ASN A 74 9.54 8.56 -2.31
N ARG A 75 10.31 9.57 -2.70
CA ARG A 75 11.24 9.49 -3.83
C ARG A 75 12.36 8.46 -3.63
N PRO A 76 13.07 8.37 -2.48
CA PRO A 76 14.10 7.36 -2.30
C PRO A 76 13.60 5.93 -2.46
N SER A 77 12.35 5.65 -2.08
CA SER A 77 11.74 4.33 -2.27
C SER A 77 11.47 4.03 -3.74
N LEU A 78 11.04 5.03 -4.54
CA LEU A 78 10.90 4.87 -5.98
C LEU A 78 12.26 4.50 -6.60
N GLU A 79 13.29 5.29 -6.35
CA GLU A 79 14.63 5.07 -6.89
C GLU A 79 15.24 3.71 -6.50
N LYS A 80 14.91 3.22 -5.30
CA LYS A 80 15.43 1.95 -4.80
C LYS A 80 14.76 0.73 -5.43
N PHE A 81 13.42 0.75 -5.54
CA PHE A 81 12.63 -0.46 -5.84
C PHE A 81 12.06 -0.52 -7.25
N GLU A 82 12.04 0.58 -8.02
CA GLU A 82 11.47 0.62 -9.37
C GLU A 82 12.06 -0.45 -10.28
N LYS A 83 13.36 -0.65 -10.21
CA LYS A 83 14.11 -1.61 -11.05
C LYS A 83 13.69 -3.07 -10.82
N ASP A 84 13.19 -3.38 -9.63
CA ASP A 84 12.86 -4.75 -9.23
C ASP A 84 11.40 -5.11 -9.59
N LEU A 85 10.58 -4.14 -10.04
CA LEU A 85 9.20 -4.38 -10.46
C LEU A 85 9.16 -5.24 -11.73
N GLN A 86 8.27 -6.22 -11.78
CA GLN A 86 8.07 -7.07 -12.97
C GLN A 86 7.69 -6.25 -14.21
N PRO A 87 8.09 -6.66 -15.42
CA PRO A 87 7.55 -6.09 -16.65
C PRO A 87 6.02 -6.16 -16.67
N GLY A 88 5.35 -5.05 -17.03
CA GLY A 88 3.90 -4.92 -16.94
C GLY A 88 3.35 -4.74 -15.53
N GLY A 89 4.21 -4.72 -14.51
CA GLY A 89 3.83 -4.54 -13.11
C GLY A 89 3.21 -3.18 -12.82
N LEU A 90 2.52 -3.08 -11.68
CA LEU A 90 1.78 -1.91 -11.23
C LEU A 90 2.61 -1.08 -10.24
N LEU A 91 2.86 0.17 -10.59
CA LEU A 91 3.45 1.17 -9.69
C LEU A 91 2.38 2.17 -9.25
N LEU A 92 2.07 2.22 -7.95
CA LEU A 92 1.31 3.31 -7.34
C LEU A 92 2.29 4.23 -6.60
N MET A 93 2.22 5.51 -6.89
CA MET A 93 3.13 6.49 -6.27
C MET A 93 2.38 7.70 -5.73
N ASN A 94 2.82 8.17 -4.56
CA ASN A 94 2.32 9.39 -3.94
C ASN A 94 2.92 10.61 -4.64
N SER A 95 2.20 11.17 -5.59
CA SER A 95 2.67 12.33 -6.37
C SER A 95 2.67 13.65 -5.60
N SER A 96 2.11 13.72 -4.38
CA SER A 96 2.29 14.87 -3.48
C SER A 96 3.74 15.02 -3.00
N LEU A 97 4.49 13.91 -2.92
CA LEU A 97 5.85 13.87 -2.36
C LEU A 97 6.90 13.40 -3.37
N ILE A 98 6.46 12.86 -4.51
CA ILE A 98 7.33 12.36 -5.56
C ILE A 98 7.07 13.15 -6.84
N ASP A 99 7.95 14.06 -7.15
CA ASP A 99 7.93 14.93 -8.33
C ASP A 99 8.66 14.32 -9.55
N SER A 100 9.44 13.25 -9.32
CA SER A 100 10.17 12.56 -10.36
C SER A 100 9.27 11.65 -11.21
N THR A 101 9.67 11.47 -12.46
CA THR A 101 9.04 10.51 -13.36
C THR A 101 9.74 9.17 -13.24
N PRO A 102 9.00 8.04 -13.14
CA PRO A 102 9.58 6.71 -13.25
C PRO A 102 10.41 6.57 -14.53
N GLN A 103 11.51 5.83 -14.45
CA GLN A 103 12.42 5.62 -15.58
C GLN A 103 11.97 4.47 -16.49
N ARG A 104 11.15 3.57 -15.97
CA ARG A 104 10.64 2.41 -16.70
C ARG A 104 9.39 2.77 -17.50
N GLU A 105 9.37 2.34 -18.77
CA GLU A 105 8.26 2.54 -19.70
C GLU A 105 7.40 1.28 -19.86
N ASP A 106 7.88 0.14 -19.37
CA ASP A 106 7.24 -1.18 -19.47
C ASP A 106 6.36 -1.54 -18.28
N ILE A 107 5.95 -0.55 -17.47
CA ILE A 107 5.14 -0.71 -16.26
C ILE A 107 3.90 0.18 -16.29
N GLN A 108 2.89 -0.20 -15.51
CA GLN A 108 1.69 0.61 -15.34
C GLN A 108 1.91 1.60 -14.19
N VAL A 109 1.83 2.91 -14.45
CA VAL A 109 2.07 3.94 -13.43
C VAL A 109 0.76 4.64 -13.05
N VAL A 110 0.43 4.63 -11.77
CA VAL A 110 -0.71 5.34 -11.18
C VAL A 110 -0.19 6.36 -10.17
N LYS A 111 -0.35 7.64 -10.51
CA LYS A 111 0.03 8.78 -9.66
C LYS A 111 -1.16 9.25 -8.86
N ILE A 112 -1.01 9.36 -7.53
CA ILE A 112 -2.06 9.81 -6.61
C ILE A 112 -1.47 10.88 -5.70
N SER A 113 -2.02 12.08 -5.71
CA SER A 113 -1.64 13.18 -4.81
C SER A 113 -2.28 12.97 -3.42
N SER A 114 -1.92 11.87 -2.76
CA SER A 114 -2.63 11.37 -1.59
C SER A 114 -2.56 12.29 -0.38
N ASP A 115 -1.43 12.97 -0.14
CA ASP A 115 -1.31 13.93 0.97
C ASP A 115 -2.16 15.18 0.74
N GLU A 116 -2.18 15.70 -0.49
CA GLU A 116 -3.03 16.83 -0.85
C GLU A 116 -4.51 16.49 -0.70
N LEU A 117 -4.92 15.33 -1.21
CA LEU A 117 -6.30 14.84 -1.11
C LEU A 117 -6.71 14.61 0.36
N ALA A 118 -5.85 13.98 1.15
CA ALA A 118 -6.11 13.76 2.57
C ALA A 118 -6.21 15.08 3.34
N ASN A 119 -5.31 16.03 3.07
CA ASN A 119 -5.33 17.33 3.72
C ASN A 119 -6.57 18.14 3.33
N ALA A 120 -6.96 18.14 2.08
CA ALA A 120 -8.15 18.83 1.59
C ALA A 120 -9.45 18.28 2.22
N LYS A 121 -9.54 16.97 2.39
CA LYS A 121 -10.75 16.30 2.91
C LYS A 121 -10.80 16.22 4.43
N PHE A 122 -9.68 15.90 5.07
CA PHE A 122 -9.62 15.58 6.51
C PHE A 122 -8.81 16.60 7.34
N GLY A 123 -8.23 17.61 6.71
CA GLY A 123 -7.40 18.62 7.36
C GLY A 123 -6.03 18.12 7.85
N ASN A 124 -5.63 16.91 7.45
CA ASN A 124 -4.33 16.32 7.78
C ASN A 124 -3.99 15.18 6.81
N THR A 125 -2.73 14.73 6.84
CA THR A 125 -2.22 13.68 5.92
C THR A 125 -2.20 12.27 6.53
N ARG A 126 -2.77 12.06 7.72
CA ARG A 126 -2.66 10.81 8.48
C ARG A 126 -3.25 9.60 7.76
N VAL A 127 -4.20 9.81 6.87
CA VAL A 127 -4.88 8.76 6.09
C VAL A 127 -4.50 8.76 4.60
N ALA A 128 -3.46 9.50 4.22
CA ALA A 128 -2.99 9.53 2.83
C ALA A 128 -2.62 8.13 2.31
N ASN A 129 -2.02 7.30 3.15
CA ASN A 129 -1.70 5.91 2.85
C ASN A 129 -2.97 5.07 2.57
N MET A 130 -4.09 5.34 3.23
CA MET A 130 -5.36 4.64 3.00
C MET A 130 -5.96 5.00 1.63
N ILE A 131 -5.78 6.23 1.16
CA ILE A 131 -6.21 6.61 -0.20
C ILE A 131 -5.47 5.79 -1.26
N ILE A 132 -4.14 5.66 -1.13
CA ILE A 132 -3.34 4.82 -2.04
C ILE A 132 -3.73 3.35 -1.93
N LEU A 133 -3.93 2.85 -0.71
CA LEU A 133 -4.35 1.48 -0.49
C LEU A 133 -5.71 1.20 -1.13
N GLY A 134 -6.67 2.12 -1.02
CA GLY A 134 -7.98 2.00 -1.67
C GLY A 134 -7.87 1.90 -3.20
N ALA A 135 -7.03 2.72 -3.82
CA ALA A 135 -6.76 2.65 -5.25
C ALA A 135 -6.12 1.30 -5.64
N TYR A 136 -5.17 0.80 -4.86
CA TYR A 136 -4.58 -0.53 -5.05
C TYR A 136 -5.64 -1.64 -5.01
N LEU A 137 -6.53 -1.61 -4.01
CA LEU A 137 -7.60 -2.61 -3.88
C LEU A 137 -8.54 -2.60 -5.07
N GLU A 138 -8.89 -1.43 -5.59
CA GLU A 138 -9.76 -1.31 -6.75
C GLU A 138 -9.11 -1.86 -8.02
N LEU A 139 -7.84 -1.54 -8.24
CA LEU A 139 -7.11 -1.97 -9.44
C LEU A 139 -6.81 -3.47 -9.47
N THR A 140 -6.57 -4.08 -8.31
CA THR A 140 -6.10 -5.47 -8.23
C THR A 140 -7.15 -6.45 -7.74
N LYS A 141 -8.17 -5.97 -7.03
CA LYS A 141 -9.16 -6.81 -6.32
C LYS A 141 -8.52 -7.87 -5.41
N ALA A 142 -7.33 -7.55 -4.89
CA ALA A 142 -6.55 -8.46 -4.05
C ALA A 142 -7.33 -8.93 -2.81
N VAL A 143 -7.99 -7.99 -2.13
CA VAL A 143 -8.91 -8.23 -1.01
C VAL A 143 -10.03 -7.17 -1.03
N GLY A 144 -11.16 -7.48 -0.41
CA GLY A 144 -12.29 -6.56 -0.33
C GLY A 144 -12.11 -5.46 0.72
N LEU A 145 -12.75 -4.31 0.49
CA LEU A 145 -12.77 -3.17 1.41
C LEU A 145 -13.28 -3.53 2.80
N ASP A 146 -14.31 -4.38 2.87
CA ASP A 146 -14.90 -4.80 4.16
C ASP A 146 -13.92 -5.65 4.98
N SER A 147 -13.09 -6.44 4.30
CA SER A 147 -12.03 -7.23 4.94
C SER A 147 -10.93 -6.32 5.48
N VAL A 148 -10.58 -5.25 4.76
CA VAL A 148 -9.63 -4.23 5.25
C VAL A 148 -10.21 -3.45 6.42
N GLU A 149 -11.51 -3.12 6.43
CA GLU A 149 -12.15 -2.49 7.58
C GLU A 149 -12.14 -3.39 8.83
N LYS A 150 -12.40 -4.69 8.66
CA LYS A 150 -12.23 -5.68 9.75
C LYS A 150 -10.77 -5.73 10.23
N ALA A 151 -9.80 -5.65 9.30
CA ALA A 151 -8.38 -5.62 9.64
C ALA A 151 -8.01 -4.35 10.44
N LEU A 152 -8.61 -3.19 10.15
CA LEU A 152 -8.41 -1.97 10.94
C LEU A 152 -8.77 -2.19 12.42
N LYS A 153 -9.86 -2.91 12.72
CA LYS A 153 -10.24 -3.24 14.10
C LYS A 153 -9.22 -4.15 14.79
N LYS A 154 -8.50 -4.95 14.02
CA LYS A 154 -7.47 -5.85 14.54
C LYS A 154 -6.13 -5.14 14.75
N VAL A 155 -5.77 -4.25 13.85
CA VAL A 155 -4.46 -3.55 13.83
C VAL A 155 -4.46 -2.33 14.74
N LEU A 156 -5.56 -1.57 14.78
CA LEU A 156 -5.68 -0.40 15.63
C LEU A 156 -6.02 -0.80 17.08
N PRO A 157 -5.34 -0.21 18.06
CA PRO A 157 -5.76 -0.38 19.46
C PRO A 157 -7.16 0.20 19.68
N GLU A 158 -7.92 -0.33 20.65
CA GLU A 158 -9.33 0.01 20.89
C GLU A 158 -9.56 1.53 21.03
N TYR A 159 -8.66 2.23 21.71
CA TYR A 159 -8.79 3.70 21.89
C TYR A 159 -8.67 4.50 20.58
N ARG A 160 -8.27 3.85 19.46
CA ARG A 160 -8.21 4.45 18.12
C ARG A 160 -9.32 3.95 17.18
N HIS A 161 -10.24 3.14 17.63
CA HIS A 161 -11.33 2.65 16.78
C HIS A 161 -12.28 3.75 16.30
N ASN A 162 -12.30 4.90 16.96
CA ASN A 162 -12.99 6.11 16.48
C ASN A 162 -12.41 6.66 15.16
N LEU A 163 -11.20 6.23 14.76
CA LEU A 163 -10.58 6.60 13.49
C LEU A 163 -10.98 5.67 12.32
N ILE A 164 -11.63 4.54 12.59
CA ILE A 164 -12.01 3.57 11.56
C ILE A 164 -12.91 4.20 10.48
N PRO A 165 -13.95 4.98 10.79
CA PRO A 165 -14.78 5.62 9.78
C PRO A 165 -13.97 6.53 8.83
N MET A 166 -13.03 7.32 9.36
CA MET A 166 -12.17 8.19 8.56
C MET A 166 -11.22 7.38 7.65
N ASN A 167 -10.66 6.27 8.16
CA ASN A 167 -9.83 5.37 7.35
C ASN A 167 -10.67 4.72 6.24
N ARG A 168 -11.90 4.30 6.53
CA ARG A 168 -12.83 3.74 5.54
C ARG A 168 -13.13 4.75 4.44
N GLU A 169 -13.46 5.98 4.80
CA GLU A 169 -13.73 7.05 3.83
C GLU A 169 -12.50 7.33 2.94
N ALA A 170 -11.30 7.32 3.51
CA ALA A 170 -10.06 7.48 2.73
C ALA A 170 -9.83 6.32 1.74
N LEU A 171 -10.10 5.07 2.15
CA LEU A 171 -10.07 3.91 1.25
C LEU A 171 -11.05 4.08 0.08
N GLU A 172 -12.30 4.48 0.37
CA GLU A 172 -13.33 4.72 -0.65
C GLU A 172 -12.97 5.86 -1.60
N MET A 173 -12.32 6.91 -1.11
CA MET A 173 -11.76 7.96 -1.98
C MET A 173 -10.76 7.37 -2.97
N GLY A 174 -9.85 6.51 -2.51
CA GLY A 174 -8.87 5.84 -3.36
C GLY A 174 -9.52 4.97 -4.43
N VAL A 175 -10.54 4.18 -4.07
CA VAL A 175 -11.34 3.39 -5.00
C VAL A 175 -11.93 4.29 -6.09
N ASN A 176 -12.59 5.38 -5.71
CA ASN A 176 -13.28 6.28 -6.64
C ASN A 176 -12.32 6.99 -7.61
N LEU A 177 -11.06 7.24 -7.21
CA LEU A 177 -10.07 7.88 -8.08
C LEU A 177 -9.69 7.05 -9.31
N VAL A 178 -9.84 5.72 -9.23
CA VAL A 178 -9.39 4.80 -10.29
C VAL A 178 -10.53 4.01 -10.94
N SER A 179 -11.74 3.99 -10.35
CA SER A 179 -12.91 3.26 -10.87
C SER A 179 -13.45 3.82 -12.21
N HIS A 180 -13.06 5.01 -12.61
CA HIS A 180 -13.56 5.70 -13.80
C HIS A 180 -12.51 5.87 -14.91
N LYS A 181 -11.42 5.10 -14.85
CA LYS A 181 -10.36 5.14 -15.87
C LYS A 181 -10.41 3.94 -16.81
#